data_cdba18edf66c48752500189e6251dca4
#
_entry.id   cdba18edf66c48752500189e6251dca4
#
_cell.length_a   1.000
_cell.length_b   1.000
_cell.length_c   1.000
_cell.angle_alpha   90.00
_cell.angle_beta   90.00
_cell.angle_gamma   90.00
#
_symmetry.space_group_name_H-M   'P 1'
#
loop_
_entity.id
_entity.type
_entity.pdbx_description
1 polymer ?
#
loop_
_entity_poly.entity_id
_entity_poly.type
_entity_poly.pdbx_seq_one_letter_code
_entity_poly.pdbx_strand_id
1 'polypeptide(L)'
;MNKIDAREAAWQLLTEFTQSESLRKHALAVEACMRACARKLGSGSPEDENQWGIVGLIHDFDYERWPSLEDHPYKGNEILKERGYSDEIRRAILSHAEYTGVTRDSPMEKALFACDELAGFITAVALIKPGKSLAEVDTKSVRKRMKDKAFARKVNRDDIIQGATALGVDLDEHIAFCIEALKPIAPQLGLDGSAAKAG
;
A
#
# COMPACT_ATOMS: atom_id res chain seq x y z
N MET A 1 -3.53 -15.04 28.98
CA MET A 1 -4.02 -14.19 27.89
C MET A 1 -3.21 -14.52 26.64
N ASN A 2 -3.85 -15.03 25.59
CA ASN A 2 -3.14 -15.24 24.31
C ASN A 2 -2.66 -13.89 23.79
N LYS A 3 -1.35 -13.77 23.56
CA LYS A 3 -0.75 -12.60 22.93
C LYS A 3 -1.29 -12.57 21.49
N ILE A 4 -2.17 -11.63 21.16
CA ILE A 4 -2.63 -11.41 19.77
C ILE A 4 -1.38 -11.11 18.95
N ASP A 5 -1.26 -11.73 17.78
CA ASP A 5 -0.21 -11.41 16.81
C ASP A 5 -0.29 -9.93 16.44
N ALA A 6 0.86 -9.26 16.30
CA ALA A 6 0.90 -7.83 16.01
C ALA A 6 0.22 -7.48 14.67
N ARG A 7 0.31 -8.35 13.66
CA ARG A 7 -0.40 -8.17 12.39
C ARG A 7 -1.91 -8.34 12.56
N GLU A 8 -2.35 -9.29 13.38
CA GLU A 8 -3.77 -9.48 13.67
C GLU A 8 -4.36 -8.27 14.41
N ALA A 9 -3.63 -7.70 15.37
CA ALA A 9 -4.03 -6.45 16.03
C ALA A 9 -4.15 -5.27 15.03
N ALA A 10 -3.23 -5.18 14.07
CA ALA A 10 -3.29 -4.19 13.00
C ALA A 10 -4.49 -4.41 12.07
N TRP A 11 -4.82 -5.66 11.73
CA TRP A 11 -6.02 -5.99 10.95
C TRP A 11 -7.31 -5.62 11.69
N GLN A 12 -7.38 -5.89 12.99
CA GLN A 12 -8.52 -5.49 13.82
C GLN A 12 -8.68 -3.96 13.86
N LEU A 13 -7.57 -3.21 13.99
CA LEU A 13 -7.59 -1.76 13.92
C LEU A 13 -8.10 -1.29 12.55
N LEU A 14 -7.57 -1.80 11.44
CA LEU A 14 -8.05 -1.44 10.10
C LEU A 14 -9.56 -1.70 9.97
N THR A 15 -10.04 -2.87 10.36
CA THR A 15 -11.45 -3.25 10.20
C THR A 15 -12.40 -2.53 11.15
N GLU A 16 -11.91 -2.01 12.27
CA GLU A 16 -12.65 -1.14 13.19
C GLU A 16 -12.99 0.20 12.52
N PHE A 17 -12.06 0.76 11.74
CA PHE A 17 -12.19 2.10 11.16
C PHE A 17 -12.61 2.10 9.70
N THR A 18 -12.27 1.08 8.95
CA THR A 18 -12.51 0.96 7.50
C THR A 18 -13.50 -0.16 7.22
N GLN A 19 -14.67 0.15 6.66
CA GLN A 19 -15.71 -0.82 6.27
C GLN A 19 -15.66 -1.14 4.77
N SER A 20 -15.17 -0.21 3.96
CA SER A 20 -15.05 -0.35 2.51
C SER A 20 -14.13 -1.51 2.13
N GLU A 21 -14.69 -2.49 1.40
CA GLU A 21 -13.92 -3.62 0.88
C GLU A 21 -12.77 -3.16 -0.03
N SER A 22 -13.00 -2.11 -0.82
CA SER A 22 -11.98 -1.58 -1.74
C SER A 22 -10.80 -0.96 -0.98
N LEU A 23 -11.05 -0.25 0.12
CA LEU A 23 -9.97 0.32 0.95
C LEU A 23 -9.23 -0.78 1.72
N ARG A 24 -9.94 -1.80 2.23
CA ARG A 24 -9.29 -2.97 2.84
C ARG A 24 -8.40 -3.73 1.86
N LYS A 25 -8.85 -3.90 0.60
CA LYS A 25 -8.04 -4.51 -0.46
C LYS A 25 -6.82 -3.65 -0.81
N HIS A 26 -6.97 -2.33 -0.84
CA HIS A 26 -5.84 -1.42 -1.01
C HIS A 26 -4.82 -1.60 0.12
N ALA A 27 -5.25 -1.59 1.37
CA ALA A 27 -4.40 -1.82 2.53
C ALA A 27 -3.61 -3.16 2.44
N LEU A 28 -4.28 -4.25 2.03
CA LEU A 28 -3.62 -5.54 1.79
C LEU A 28 -2.61 -5.49 0.65
N ALA A 29 -2.91 -4.74 -0.41
CA ALA A 29 -1.98 -4.58 -1.53
C ALA A 29 -0.72 -3.82 -1.10
N VAL A 30 -0.88 -2.73 -0.34
CA VAL A 30 0.27 -1.98 0.19
C VAL A 30 1.05 -2.82 1.20
N GLU A 31 0.38 -3.59 2.09
CA GLU A 31 1.04 -4.55 2.99
C GLU A 31 1.95 -5.50 2.21
N ALA A 32 1.47 -6.10 1.12
CA ALA A 32 2.25 -7.06 0.34
C ALA A 32 3.49 -6.41 -0.31
N CYS A 33 3.34 -5.21 -0.87
CA CYS A 33 4.45 -4.46 -1.43
C CYS A 33 5.47 -4.08 -0.35
N MET A 34 5.02 -3.62 0.82
CA MET A 34 5.89 -3.26 1.94
C MET A 34 6.67 -4.45 2.48
N ARG A 35 6.06 -5.63 2.63
CA ARG A 35 6.75 -6.87 3.00
C ARG A 35 7.84 -7.24 1.99
N ALA A 36 7.54 -7.10 0.70
CA ALA A 36 8.53 -7.35 -0.34
C ALA A 36 9.68 -6.32 -0.28
N CYS A 37 9.39 -5.05 -0.03
CA CYS A 37 10.40 -4.01 0.17
C CYS A 37 11.28 -4.29 1.40
N ALA A 38 10.71 -4.73 2.52
CA ALA A 38 11.46 -5.09 3.73
C ALA A 38 12.49 -6.19 3.45
N ARG A 39 12.13 -7.21 2.67
CA ARG A 39 13.06 -8.28 2.26
C ARG A 39 14.22 -7.77 1.38
N LYS A 40 14.00 -6.73 0.60
CA LYS A 40 14.99 -6.19 -0.36
C LYS A 40 15.83 -5.05 0.21
N LEU A 41 15.23 -4.18 1.01
CA LEU A 41 15.78 -2.89 1.44
C LEU A 41 15.97 -2.78 2.96
N GLY A 42 15.29 -3.62 3.74
CA GLY A 42 15.39 -3.70 5.19
C GLY A 42 16.49 -4.66 5.65
N SER A 43 16.43 -5.08 6.89
CA SER A 43 17.37 -6.07 7.46
C SER A 43 17.16 -7.48 6.91
N GLY A 44 16.00 -7.74 6.29
CA GLY A 44 15.57 -9.07 5.84
C GLY A 44 15.13 -10.00 6.99
N SER A 45 15.04 -9.49 8.23
CA SER A 45 14.52 -10.28 9.35
C SER A 45 12.99 -10.43 9.27
N PRO A 46 12.43 -11.52 9.85
CA PRO A 46 10.98 -11.69 9.93
C PRO A 46 10.29 -10.55 10.71
N GLU A 47 10.96 -10.00 11.71
CA GLU A 47 10.46 -8.89 12.52
C GLU A 47 10.34 -7.62 11.70
N ASP A 48 11.37 -7.31 10.91
CA ASP A 48 11.41 -6.16 10.01
C ASP A 48 10.34 -6.28 8.91
N GLU A 49 10.26 -7.45 8.28
CA GLU A 49 9.20 -7.74 7.31
C GLU A 49 7.80 -7.55 7.90
N ASN A 50 7.58 -8.00 9.14
CA ASN A 50 6.29 -7.85 9.80
C ASN A 50 5.99 -6.37 10.13
N GLN A 51 6.97 -5.62 10.61
CA GLN A 51 6.82 -4.19 10.91
C GLN A 51 6.46 -3.38 9.66
N TRP A 52 7.19 -3.57 8.56
CA TRP A 52 6.91 -2.88 7.31
C TRP A 52 5.54 -3.27 6.74
N GLY A 53 5.18 -4.55 6.85
CA GLY A 53 3.85 -5.02 6.45
C GLY A 53 2.74 -4.36 7.27
N ILE A 54 2.90 -4.24 8.58
CA ILE A 54 1.94 -3.54 9.45
C ILE A 54 1.80 -2.07 9.03
N VAL A 55 2.90 -1.37 8.77
CA VAL A 55 2.87 0.02 8.30
C VAL A 55 2.03 0.13 7.02
N GLY A 56 2.27 -0.74 6.04
CA GLY A 56 1.47 -0.77 4.80
C GLY A 56 0.00 -1.10 5.03
N LEU A 57 -0.30 -2.00 5.97
CA LEU A 57 -1.67 -2.41 6.26
C LEU A 57 -2.52 -1.30 6.91
N ILE A 58 -1.91 -0.46 7.72
CA ILE A 58 -2.65 0.55 8.51
C ILE A 58 -2.34 2.00 8.10
N HIS A 59 -1.63 2.25 6.98
CA HIS A 59 -1.25 3.62 6.61
C HIS A 59 -2.47 4.53 6.44
N ASP A 60 -3.56 4.00 5.90
CA ASP A 60 -4.80 4.72 5.56
C ASP A 60 -6.02 4.28 6.40
N PHE A 61 -5.81 3.61 7.56
CA PHE A 61 -6.93 3.01 8.31
C PHE A 61 -7.99 4.03 8.75
N ASP A 62 -7.62 5.29 8.91
CA ASP A 62 -8.49 6.38 9.36
C ASP A 62 -9.17 7.15 8.21
N TYR A 63 -8.70 6.97 6.96
CA TYR A 63 -9.12 7.74 5.80
C TYR A 63 -10.63 7.68 5.53
N GLU A 64 -11.28 6.53 5.71
CA GLU A 64 -12.73 6.42 5.49
C GLU A 64 -13.54 7.28 6.45
N ARG A 65 -13.10 7.43 7.69
CA ARG A 65 -13.78 8.25 8.71
C ARG A 65 -13.44 9.73 8.60
N TRP A 66 -12.22 10.05 8.22
CA TRP A 66 -11.68 11.41 8.21
C TRP A 66 -10.89 11.70 6.93
N PRO A 67 -11.59 11.84 5.77
CA PRO A 67 -10.92 12.00 4.49
C PRO A 67 -10.38 13.40 4.21
N SER A 68 -10.54 14.36 5.13
CA SER A 68 -10.05 15.72 4.95
C SER A 68 -8.54 15.81 5.19
N LEU A 69 -7.85 16.74 4.51
CA LEU A 69 -6.40 16.96 4.68
C LEU A 69 -6.05 17.47 6.09
N GLU A 70 -7.02 18.06 6.79
CA GLU A 70 -6.85 18.54 8.18
C GLU A 70 -6.91 17.40 9.20
N ASP A 71 -7.59 16.30 8.86
CA ASP A 71 -7.84 15.19 9.77
C ASP A 71 -6.93 13.99 9.47
N HIS A 72 -6.90 13.52 8.23
CA HIS A 72 -6.05 12.42 7.77
C HIS A 72 -4.64 12.92 7.43
N PRO A 73 -3.56 12.24 7.84
CA PRO A 73 -3.49 11.07 8.73
C PRO A 73 -3.28 11.44 10.20
N TYR A 74 -3.54 12.67 10.60
CA TYR A 74 -3.24 13.18 11.96
C TYR A 74 -4.08 12.50 13.03
N LYS A 75 -5.40 12.34 12.80
CA LYS A 75 -6.27 11.63 13.75
C LYS A 75 -5.90 10.17 13.89
N GLY A 76 -5.58 9.52 12.79
CA GLY A 76 -5.03 8.17 12.81
C GLY A 76 -3.76 8.08 13.63
N ASN A 77 -2.86 9.03 13.48
CA ASN A 77 -1.60 9.06 14.23
C ASN A 77 -1.80 9.19 15.74
N GLU A 78 -2.77 9.97 16.20
CA GLU A 78 -3.12 10.07 17.63
C GLU A 78 -3.65 8.72 18.14
N ILE A 79 -4.55 8.08 17.40
CA ILE A 79 -5.08 6.75 17.75
C ILE A 79 -3.95 5.72 17.83
N LEU A 80 -3.02 5.72 16.88
CA LEU A 80 -1.86 4.82 16.90
C LEU A 80 -1.00 5.04 18.15
N LYS A 81 -0.82 6.31 18.57
CA LYS A 81 -0.12 6.63 19.82
C LYS A 81 -0.84 6.04 21.04
N GLU A 82 -2.14 6.21 21.13
CA GLU A 82 -2.96 5.67 22.23
C GLU A 82 -2.95 4.14 22.26
N ARG A 83 -2.87 3.49 21.08
CA ARG A 83 -2.78 2.03 20.94
C ARG A 83 -1.36 1.49 21.14
N GLY A 84 -0.37 2.36 21.41
CA GLY A 84 1.01 1.96 21.76
C GLY A 84 1.90 1.61 20.56
N TYR A 85 1.55 2.05 19.35
CA TYR A 85 2.44 1.92 18.20
C TYR A 85 3.68 2.82 18.36
N SER A 86 4.83 2.32 17.92
CA SER A 86 6.10 3.04 18.04
C SER A 86 6.12 4.34 17.24
N ASP A 87 6.97 5.29 17.66
CA ASP A 87 7.14 6.55 16.94
C ASP A 87 7.66 6.32 15.51
N GLU A 88 8.42 5.26 15.28
CA GLU A 88 8.91 4.87 13.95
C GLU A 88 7.76 4.52 13.01
N ILE A 89 6.82 3.65 13.44
CA ILE A 89 5.62 3.28 12.67
C ILE A 89 4.75 4.52 12.41
N ARG A 90 4.53 5.32 13.45
CA ARG A 90 3.69 6.51 13.38
C ARG A 90 4.26 7.58 12.46
N ARG A 91 5.59 7.78 12.51
CA ARG A 91 6.30 8.69 11.62
C ARG A 91 6.23 8.22 10.16
N ALA A 92 6.44 6.93 9.91
CA ALA A 92 6.32 6.36 8.57
C ALA A 92 4.93 6.61 7.99
N ILE A 93 3.87 6.39 8.77
CA ILE A 93 2.50 6.65 8.34
C ILE A 93 2.28 8.15 8.07
N LEU A 94 2.75 9.06 8.91
CA LEU A 94 2.65 10.51 8.62
C LEU A 94 3.37 10.88 7.32
N SER A 95 4.52 10.27 7.03
CA SER A 95 5.38 10.64 5.89
C SER A 95 4.81 10.22 4.52
N HIS A 96 3.79 9.35 4.46
CA HIS A 96 3.21 8.93 3.18
C HIS A 96 2.47 10.08 2.49
N ALA A 97 1.90 11.01 3.24
CA ALA A 97 1.17 12.16 2.72
C ALA A 97 2.06 13.41 2.69
N GLU A 98 2.32 13.97 1.51
CA GLU A 98 3.23 15.12 1.34
C GLU A 98 2.81 16.36 2.12
N TYR A 99 1.51 16.62 2.23
CA TYR A 99 0.97 17.79 2.91
C TYR A 99 1.22 17.80 4.43
N THR A 100 1.63 16.67 5.02
CA THR A 100 2.04 16.63 6.44
C THR A 100 3.36 17.34 6.70
N GLY A 101 4.18 17.54 5.66
CA GLY A 101 5.51 18.12 5.77
C GLY A 101 6.54 17.21 6.44
N VAL A 102 6.20 15.96 6.77
CA VAL A 102 7.12 14.97 7.35
C VAL A 102 8.02 14.41 6.25
N THR A 103 9.32 14.63 6.38
CA THR A 103 10.32 14.12 5.42
C THR A 103 10.41 12.60 5.46
N ARG A 104 10.75 11.99 4.32
CA ARG A 104 10.97 10.55 4.18
C ARG A 104 12.47 10.25 4.26
N ASP A 105 12.95 9.93 5.46
CA ASP A 105 14.38 9.78 5.73
C ASP A 105 14.80 8.30 5.74
N SER A 106 13.98 7.43 6.34
CA SER A 106 14.26 5.99 6.41
C SER A 106 13.88 5.23 5.13
N PRO A 107 14.49 4.05 4.88
CA PRO A 107 14.07 3.17 3.79
C PRO A 107 12.59 2.76 3.87
N MET A 108 12.04 2.54 5.07
CA MET A 108 10.65 2.17 5.27
C MET A 108 9.69 3.29 4.85
N GLU A 109 9.98 4.54 5.21
CA GLU A 109 9.19 5.72 4.82
C GLU A 109 9.17 5.92 3.30
N LYS A 110 10.35 5.80 2.66
CA LYS A 110 10.48 5.88 1.20
C LYS A 110 9.73 4.75 0.51
N ALA A 111 9.78 3.53 1.05
CA ALA A 111 9.09 2.38 0.51
C ALA A 111 7.57 2.54 0.61
N LEU A 112 7.04 3.04 1.73
CA LEU A 112 5.61 3.28 1.88
C LEU A 112 5.10 4.25 0.81
N PHE A 113 5.75 5.40 0.67
CA PHE A 113 5.40 6.39 -0.34
C PHE A 113 5.49 5.85 -1.78
N ALA A 114 6.50 5.02 -2.06
CA ALA A 114 6.69 4.44 -3.39
C ALA A 114 5.70 3.32 -3.72
N CYS A 115 5.16 2.63 -2.71
CA CYS A 115 4.25 1.49 -2.91
C CYS A 115 2.78 1.89 -2.91
N ASP A 116 2.39 2.89 -2.15
CA ASP A 116 1.00 3.26 -1.89
C ASP A 116 0.19 3.49 -3.18
N GLU A 117 0.43 4.59 -3.86
CA GLU A 117 -0.28 4.94 -5.09
C GLU A 117 -0.06 3.91 -6.21
N LEU A 118 1.13 3.31 -6.28
CA LEU A 118 1.46 2.31 -7.29
C LEU A 118 0.67 1.01 -7.07
N ALA A 119 0.53 0.53 -5.85
CA ALA A 119 -0.26 -0.67 -5.55
C ALA A 119 -1.73 -0.48 -5.96
N GLY A 120 -2.32 0.66 -5.61
CA GLY A 120 -3.66 1.04 -6.04
C GLY A 120 -3.79 1.12 -7.56
N PHE A 121 -2.79 1.67 -8.24
CA PHE A 121 -2.79 1.78 -9.70
C PHE A 121 -2.67 0.41 -10.39
N ILE A 122 -1.81 -0.48 -9.92
CA ILE A 122 -1.65 -1.84 -10.47
C ILE A 122 -2.95 -2.63 -10.31
N THR A 123 -3.61 -2.57 -9.15
CA THR A 123 -4.90 -3.24 -8.93
C THR A 123 -5.98 -2.69 -9.84
N ALA A 124 -6.02 -1.38 -10.08
CA ALA A 124 -6.93 -0.78 -11.05
C ALA A 124 -6.66 -1.27 -12.48
N VAL A 125 -5.39 -1.44 -12.88
CA VAL A 125 -5.03 -2.02 -14.18
C VAL A 125 -5.49 -3.48 -14.30
N ALA A 126 -5.34 -4.27 -13.24
CA ALA A 126 -5.81 -5.66 -13.22
C ALA A 126 -7.33 -5.77 -13.40
N LEU A 127 -8.10 -4.90 -12.74
CA LEU A 127 -9.56 -4.89 -12.80
C LEU A 127 -10.13 -4.68 -14.22
N ILE A 128 -9.40 -4.00 -15.11
CA ILE A 128 -9.83 -3.76 -16.49
C ILE A 128 -9.29 -4.80 -17.48
N LYS A 129 -8.50 -5.77 -17.03
CA LYS A 129 -8.07 -6.88 -17.88
C LYS A 129 -9.25 -7.83 -18.13
N PRO A 130 -9.31 -8.52 -19.28
CA PRO A 130 -10.40 -9.45 -19.57
C PRO A 130 -10.62 -10.50 -18.49
N GLY A 131 -9.53 -11.06 -17.95
CA GLY A 131 -9.59 -12.05 -16.87
C GLY A 131 -9.67 -11.43 -15.47
N LYS A 132 -9.66 -10.10 -15.33
CA LYS A 132 -9.56 -9.42 -14.03
C LYS A 132 -8.47 -10.05 -13.15
N SER A 133 -7.29 -10.25 -13.72
CA SER A 133 -6.21 -11.01 -13.11
C SER A 133 -4.90 -10.24 -13.10
N LEU A 134 -4.18 -10.30 -11.97
CA LEU A 134 -2.80 -9.81 -11.84
C LEU A 134 -1.82 -10.57 -12.75
N ALA A 135 -2.15 -11.81 -13.14
CA ALA A 135 -1.34 -12.58 -14.10
C ALA A 135 -1.32 -11.95 -15.50
N GLU A 136 -2.32 -11.10 -15.83
CA GLU A 136 -2.40 -10.39 -17.11
C GLU A 136 -1.75 -9.01 -17.08
N VAL A 137 -1.24 -8.58 -15.92
CA VAL A 137 -0.61 -7.27 -15.75
C VAL A 137 0.89 -7.37 -15.95
N ASP A 138 1.42 -6.50 -16.78
CA ASP A 138 2.85 -6.29 -17.01
C ASP A 138 3.19 -4.80 -16.92
N THR A 139 4.48 -4.49 -16.81
CA THR A 139 5.00 -3.12 -16.75
C THR A 139 4.50 -2.27 -17.92
N LYS A 140 4.47 -2.83 -19.12
CA LYS A 140 4.02 -2.13 -20.34
C LYS A 140 2.56 -1.68 -20.22
N SER A 141 1.70 -2.53 -19.69
CA SER A 141 0.27 -2.20 -19.49
C SER A 141 0.07 -1.13 -18.42
N VAL A 142 0.83 -1.16 -17.32
CA VAL A 142 0.84 -0.12 -16.29
C VAL A 142 1.30 1.20 -16.89
N ARG A 143 2.46 1.23 -17.56
CA ARG A 143 3.00 2.44 -18.22
C ARG A 143 2.06 3.05 -19.27
N LYS A 144 1.37 2.19 -20.02
CA LYS A 144 0.33 2.63 -20.96
C LYS A 144 -0.80 3.37 -20.25
N ARG A 145 -1.29 2.82 -19.13
CA ARG A 145 -2.38 3.43 -18.36
C ARG A 145 -1.94 4.67 -17.57
N MET A 146 -0.69 4.79 -17.19
CA MET A 146 -0.15 6.03 -16.60
C MET A 146 -0.29 7.24 -17.53
N LYS A 147 -0.28 7.04 -18.85
CA LYS A 147 -0.47 8.11 -19.85
C LYS A 147 -1.95 8.51 -20.01
N ASP A 148 -2.87 7.67 -19.58
CA ASP A 148 -4.32 7.91 -19.66
C ASP A 148 -4.79 8.66 -18.42
N LYS A 149 -4.95 9.98 -18.52
CA LYS A 149 -5.38 10.84 -17.42
C LYS A 149 -6.82 10.57 -16.94
N ALA A 150 -7.65 9.94 -17.75
CA ALA A 150 -9.02 9.59 -17.39
C ALA A 150 -9.10 8.29 -16.57
N PHE A 151 -8.12 7.40 -16.73
CA PHE A 151 -8.05 6.14 -15.99
C PHE A 151 -7.58 6.39 -14.55
N ALA A 152 -8.24 5.79 -13.56
CA ALA A 152 -7.90 5.90 -12.13
C ALA A 152 -7.51 7.34 -11.71
N ARG A 153 -8.39 8.30 -11.97
CA ARG A 153 -8.11 9.76 -11.83
C ARG A 153 -7.69 10.20 -10.43
N LYS A 154 -8.06 9.43 -9.41
CA LYS A 154 -7.71 9.73 -8.01
C LYS A 154 -6.25 9.41 -7.67
N VAL A 155 -5.62 8.51 -8.43
CA VAL A 155 -4.22 8.11 -8.22
C VAL A 155 -3.28 9.23 -8.69
N ASN A 156 -2.37 9.66 -7.84
CA ASN A 156 -1.35 10.66 -8.17
C ASN A 156 -0.16 9.99 -8.89
N ARG A 157 -0.02 10.25 -10.22
CA ARG A 157 1.07 9.68 -11.03
C ARG A 157 2.42 10.26 -10.68
N ASP A 158 2.45 11.50 -10.24
CA ASP A 158 3.71 12.16 -9.88
C ASP A 158 4.28 11.52 -8.62
N ASP A 159 3.44 11.12 -7.67
CA ASP A 159 3.86 10.39 -6.46
C ASP A 159 4.42 9.00 -6.80
N ILE A 160 3.84 8.30 -7.79
CA ILE A 160 4.41 7.03 -8.29
C ILE A 160 5.83 7.24 -8.83
N ILE A 161 6.04 8.29 -9.62
CA ILE A 161 7.35 8.60 -10.23
C ILE A 161 8.35 9.04 -9.15
N GLN A 162 7.91 9.94 -8.27
CA GLN A 162 8.74 10.45 -7.17
C GLN A 162 9.10 9.35 -6.18
N GLY A 163 8.18 8.40 -5.92
CA GLY A 163 8.42 7.26 -5.05
C GLY A 163 9.55 6.37 -5.56
N ALA A 164 9.55 6.01 -6.84
CA ALA A 164 10.65 5.26 -7.45
C ALA A 164 11.98 6.03 -7.37
N THR A 165 11.94 7.34 -7.62
CA THR A 165 13.11 8.23 -7.51
C THR A 165 13.63 8.29 -6.08
N ALA A 166 12.77 8.41 -5.07
CA ALA A 166 13.14 8.47 -3.66
C ALA A 166 13.77 7.16 -3.16
N LEU A 167 13.35 6.02 -3.73
CA LEU A 167 13.97 4.71 -3.50
C LEU A 167 15.29 4.53 -4.26
N GLY A 168 15.60 5.38 -5.24
CA GLY A 168 16.79 5.24 -6.10
C GLY A 168 16.69 4.06 -7.07
N VAL A 169 15.49 3.70 -7.51
CA VAL A 169 15.23 2.58 -8.43
C VAL A 169 14.63 3.06 -9.75
N ASP A 170 14.83 2.29 -10.82
CA ASP A 170 14.13 2.53 -12.08
C ASP A 170 12.62 2.28 -11.91
N LEU A 171 11.80 3.14 -12.53
CA LEU A 171 10.35 3.06 -12.41
C LEU A 171 9.77 1.76 -12.98
N ASP A 172 10.29 1.28 -14.10
CA ASP A 172 9.81 0.05 -14.73
C ASP A 172 10.18 -1.18 -13.90
N GLU A 173 11.38 -1.18 -13.30
CA GLU A 173 11.80 -2.21 -12.35
C GLU A 173 10.94 -2.18 -11.07
N HIS A 174 10.61 -1.00 -10.55
CA HIS A 174 9.74 -0.87 -9.38
C HIS A 174 8.31 -1.34 -9.67
N ILE A 175 7.74 -0.99 -10.83
CA ILE A 175 6.44 -1.49 -11.27
C ILE A 175 6.45 -3.02 -11.34
N ALA A 176 7.46 -3.61 -12.00
CA ALA A 176 7.59 -5.07 -12.09
C ALA A 176 7.69 -5.72 -10.72
N PHE A 177 8.48 -5.15 -9.83
CA PHE A 177 8.65 -5.61 -8.44
C PHE A 177 7.32 -5.61 -7.68
N CYS A 178 6.55 -4.52 -7.73
CA CYS A 178 5.25 -4.44 -7.06
C CYS A 178 4.22 -5.42 -7.68
N ILE A 179 4.21 -5.62 -9.01
CA ILE A 179 3.36 -6.64 -9.64
C ILE A 179 3.66 -8.03 -9.06
N GLU A 180 4.94 -8.41 -8.97
CA GLU A 180 5.34 -9.71 -8.40
C GLU A 180 4.97 -9.84 -6.91
N ALA A 181 5.07 -8.76 -6.14
CA ALA A 181 4.67 -8.73 -4.74
C ALA A 181 3.16 -8.95 -4.54
N LEU A 182 2.34 -8.50 -5.48
CA LEU A 182 0.87 -8.60 -5.43
C LEU A 182 0.34 -9.97 -5.88
N LYS A 183 1.04 -10.69 -6.75
CA LYS A 183 0.57 -11.98 -7.31
C LYS A 183 0.19 -13.02 -6.25
N PRO A 184 0.98 -13.24 -5.17
CA PRO A 184 0.64 -14.23 -4.15
C PRO A 184 -0.67 -13.96 -3.42
N ILE A 185 -1.07 -12.69 -3.32
CA ILE A 185 -2.31 -12.28 -2.64
C ILE A 185 -3.46 -11.99 -3.61
N ALA A 186 -3.30 -12.29 -4.91
CA ALA A 186 -4.32 -12.05 -5.92
C ALA A 186 -5.72 -12.60 -5.56
N PRO A 187 -5.86 -13.81 -4.95
CA PRO A 187 -7.15 -14.29 -4.50
C PRO A 187 -7.81 -13.41 -3.43
N GLN A 188 -7.02 -12.88 -2.48
CA GLN A 188 -7.52 -12.00 -1.41
C GLN A 188 -8.00 -10.65 -1.97
N LEU A 189 -7.38 -10.19 -3.06
CA LEU A 189 -7.76 -8.98 -3.78
C LEU A 189 -8.95 -9.21 -4.73
N GLY A 190 -9.31 -10.48 -5.03
CA GLY A 190 -10.28 -10.83 -6.08
C GLY A 190 -9.72 -10.60 -7.49
N LEU A 191 -8.40 -10.73 -7.65
CA LEU A 191 -7.65 -10.46 -8.89
C LEU A 191 -6.88 -11.70 -9.39
N ASP A 192 -7.41 -12.89 -9.12
CA ASP A 192 -6.88 -14.19 -9.56
C ASP A 192 -7.51 -14.72 -10.85
N GLY A 193 -8.49 -13.99 -11.40
CA GLY A 193 -9.24 -14.38 -12.59
C GLY A 193 -10.47 -15.24 -12.30
N SER A 194 -10.76 -15.59 -11.05
CA SER A 194 -11.96 -16.39 -10.69
C SER A 194 -13.26 -15.64 -10.97
N ALA A 195 -13.28 -14.32 -10.72
CA ALA A 195 -14.45 -13.47 -10.94
C ALA A 195 -14.85 -13.35 -12.43
N ALA A 196 -13.91 -13.49 -13.36
CA ALA A 196 -14.22 -13.46 -14.80
C ALA A 196 -14.79 -14.77 -15.34
N LYS A 197 -14.63 -15.88 -14.59
CA LYS A 197 -15.16 -17.21 -14.96
C LYS A 197 -16.57 -17.45 -14.43
N ALA A 198 -17.05 -16.62 -13.53
CA ALA A 198 -18.36 -16.75 -12.88
C ALA A 198 -19.48 -15.92 -13.55
N GLY A 199 -19.17 -15.16 -14.58
CA GLY A 199 -20.11 -14.37 -15.39
C GLY A 199 -20.09 -14.78 -16.85
#